data_b0eb7580f8317c9be6699c70afbef212
#
_entry.id   b0eb7580f8317c9be6699c70afbef212
#
_cell.length_a   1.000
_cell.length_b   1.000
_cell.length_c   1.000
_cell.angle_alpha   90.00
_cell.angle_beta   90.00
_cell.angle_gamma   90.00
#
_symmetry.space_group_name_H-M   'P 1'
#
loop_
_entity.id
_entity.type
_entity.pdbx_description
1 polymer ?
#
loop_
_entity_poly.entity_id
_entity_poly.type
_entity_poly.pdbx_seq_one_letter_code
_entity_poly.pdbx_strand_id
1 'polypeptide(L)' 'MTTTKREMLIAELVELAQEWNCTFMEALLEVLYTFYETAGFERERLDAEFGPMSDDELMEAYLVTFP' A
#
# COMPACT_ATOMS: atom_id res chain seq x y z
N MET A 1 5.27 16.70 -19.81
CA MET A 1 6.03 16.03 -18.75
C MET A 1 5.50 14.65 -18.48
N THR A 2 6.39 13.69 -18.32
CA THR A 2 5.99 12.30 -18.07
C THR A 2 5.81 12.09 -16.57
N THR A 3 4.63 11.64 -16.18
CA THR A 3 4.35 11.29 -14.79
C THR A 3 5.16 10.05 -14.41
N THR A 4 5.87 10.09 -13.29
CA THR A 4 6.63 8.93 -12.84
C THR A 4 5.68 7.84 -12.33
N LYS A 5 6.15 6.59 -12.36
CA LYS A 5 5.38 5.48 -11.85
C LYS A 5 5.01 5.67 -10.38
N ARG A 6 5.94 6.22 -9.59
CA ARG A 6 5.70 6.55 -8.18
C ARG A 6 4.52 7.51 -8.02
N GLU A 7 4.50 8.57 -8.82
CA GLU A 7 3.42 9.56 -8.79
C GLU A 7 2.08 8.93 -9.17
N MET A 8 2.08 8.04 -10.16
CA MET A 8 0.88 7.34 -10.59
C MET A 8 0.33 6.44 -9.47
N LEU A 9 1.19 5.70 -8.80
CA LEU A 9 0.79 4.83 -7.69
C LEU A 9 0.24 5.64 -6.52
N ILE A 10 0.86 6.76 -6.21
CA ILE A 10 0.38 7.66 -5.15
C ILE A 10 -0.99 8.25 -5.52
N ALA A 11 -1.14 8.67 -6.77
CA ALA A 11 -2.42 9.23 -7.24
C ALA A 11 -3.55 8.20 -7.15
N GLU A 12 -3.27 6.95 -7.51
CA GLU A 12 -4.25 5.87 -7.39
C GLU A 12 -4.68 5.65 -5.94
N LEU A 13 -3.72 5.68 -5.01
CA LEU A 13 -4.02 5.53 -3.58
C LEU A 13 -4.86 6.68 -3.06
N VAL A 14 -4.59 7.90 -3.51
CA VAL A 14 -5.39 9.07 -3.13
C VAL A 14 -6.84 8.89 -3.58
N GLU A 15 -7.04 8.43 -4.81
CA GLU A 15 -8.37 8.18 -5.35
C GLU A 15 -9.09 7.07 -4.57
N LEU A 16 -8.39 5.97 -4.26
CA LEU A 16 -8.96 4.87 -3.49
C LEU A 16 -9.33 5.32 -2.08
N ALA A 17 -8.49 6.12 -1.45
CA ALA A 17 -8.77 6.64 -0.12
C ALA A 17 -10.04 7.48 -0.10
N GLN A 18 -10.25 8.30 -1.13
CA GLN A 18 -11.47 9.09 -1.28
C GLN A 18 -12.69 8.20 -1.52
N GLU A 19 -12.54 7.22 -2.40
CA GLU A 19 -13.63 6.29 -2.74
C GLU A 19 -14.05 5.45 -1.54
N TRP A 20 -13.08 4.98 -0.76
CA TRP A 20 -13.34 4.15 0.42
C TRP A 20 -13.61 4.97 1.68
N ASN A 21 -13.52 6.28 1.59
CA ASN A 21 -13.71 7.20 2.73
C ASN A 21 -12.79 6.83 3.90
N CYS A 22 -11.51 6.66 3.60
CA CYS A 22 -10.48 6.34 4.59
C CYS A 22 -9.24 7.19 4.37
N THR A 23 -8.24 7.03 5.24
CA THR A 23 -6.98 7.76 5.10
C THR A 23 -6.12 7.15 4.00
N PHE A 24 -5.15 7.93 3.52
CA PHE A 24 -4.18 7.46 2.53
C PHE A 24 -3.46 6.19 3.01
N MET A 25 -3.01 6.17 4.27
CA MET A 25 -2.29 5.02 4.82
C MET A 25 -3.18 3.79 4.97
N GLU A 26 -4.45 3.99 5.30
CA GLU A 26 -5.40 2.89 5.36
C GLU A 26 -5.61 2.27 3.97
N ALA A 27 -5.72 3.10 2.95
CA ALA A 27 -5.85 2.63 1.57
C ALA A 27 -4.59 1.87 1.13
N LEU A 28 -3.42 2.40 1.45
CA LEU A 28 -2.14 1.76 1.13
C LEU A 28 -2.05 0.37 1.76
N LEU A 29 -2.36 0.26 3.05
CA LEU A 29 -2.31 -1.01 3.75
C LEU A 29 -3.31 -2.01 3.19
N GLU A 30 -4.52 -1.56 2.85
CA GLU A 30 -5.53 -2.44 2.28
C GLU A 30 -5.08 -3.03 0.95
N VAL A 31 -4.55 -2.22 0.06
CA VAL A 31 -4.03 -2.68 -1.23
C VAL A 31 -2.85 -3.61 -1.04
N LEU A 32 -1.92 -3.25 -0.16
CA LEU A 32 -0.72 -4.04 0.11
C LEU A 32 -1.09 -5.42 0.68
N TYR A 33 -1.99 -5.44 1.67
CA TYR A 33 -2.44 -6.69 2.28
C TYR A 33 -3.19 -7.57 1.28
N THR A 34 -4.08 -6.98 0.49
CA THR A 34 -4.83 -7.72 -0.52
C THR A 34 -3.89 -8.40 -1.50
N PHE A 35 -2.84 -7.70 -1.93
CA PHE A 35 -1.85 -8.25 -2.84
C PHE A 35 -1.17 -9.50 -2.24
N TYR A 36 -0.69 -9.39 -1.00
CA TYR A 36 0.02 -10.50 -0.36
C TYR A 36 -0.90 -11.63 0.03
N GLU A 37 -2.13 -11.34 0.47
CA GLU A 37 -3.11 -12.38 0.79
C GLU A 37 -3.48 -13.18 -0.46
N THR A 38 -3.62 -12.50 -1.59
CA THR A 38 -3.88 -13.14 -2.89
C THR A 38 -2.71 -14.04 -3.28
N ALA A 39 -1.49 -13.67 -2.91
CA ALA A 39 -0.30 -14.47 -3.16
C ALA A 39 -0.12 -15.63 -2.18
N GLY A 40 -1.00 -15.77 -1.19
CA GLY A 40 -0.98 -16.89 -0.26
C GLY A 40 -0.40 -16.59 1.12
N PHE A 41 -0.08 -15.34 1.41
CA PHE A 41 0.44 -14.95 2.72
C PHE A 41 -0.71 -14.81 3.73
N GLU A 42 -0.52 -15.31 4.95
CA GLU A 42 -1.50 -15.18 6.00
C GLU A 42 -1.46 -13.79 6.62
N ARG A 43 -2.63 -13.28 7.03
CA ARG A 43 -2.74 -11.95 7.62
C ARG A 43 -1.90 -11.78 8.88
N GLU A 44 -1.79 -12.81 9.70
CA GLU A 44 -0.94 -12.79 10.90
C GLU A 44 0.50 -12.48 10.55
N ARG A 45 0.99 -13.10 9.48
CA ARG A 45 2.36 -12.87 9.01
C ARG A 45 2.53 -11.44 8.50
N LEU A 46 1.54 -10.93 7.80
CA LEU A 46 1.57 -9.56 7.29
C LEU A 46 1.55 -8.55 8.44
N ASP A 47 0.75 -8.81 9.47
CA ASP A 47 0.71 -7.95 10.66
C ASP A 47 2.07 -7.94 11.37
N ALA A 48 2.74 -9.08 11.46
CA ALA A 48 4.07 -9.18 12.06
C ALA A 48 5.12 -8.44 11.24
N GLU A 49 5.01 -8.49 9.92
CA GLU A 49 5.96 -7.86 8.99
C GLU A 49 5.76 -6.36 8.92
N PHE A 50 4.52 -5.92 8.72
CA PHE A 50 4.21 -4.52 8.45
C PHE A 50 3.78 -3.72 9.69
N GLY A 51 3.31 -4.38 10.73
CA GLY A 51 2.87 -3.71 11.94
C GLY A 51 3.91 -2.79 12.58
N PRO A 52 5.19 -3.22 12.71
CA PRO A 52 6.22 -2.37 13.29
C PRO A 52 6.73 -1.25 12.39
N MET A 53 6.36 -1.26 11.11
CA MET A 53 6.87 -0.28 10.14
C MET A 53 6.27 1.10 10.33
N SER A 54 7.11 2.12 10.14
CA SER A 54 6.65 3.51 10.09
C SER A 54 5.92 3.78 8.76
N ASP A 55 5.24 4.92 8.67
CA ASP A 55 4.55 5.31 7.44
C ASP A 55 5.52 5.37 6.25
N ASP A 56 6.72 5.90 6.47
CA ASP A 56 7.75 5.99 5.43
C ASP A 56 8.19 4.60 4.97
N GLU A 57 8.37 3.68 5.91
CA GLU A 57 8.74 2.30 5.59
C GLU A 57 7.63 1.58 4.83
N LEU A 58 6.38 1.80 5.21
CA LEU A 58 5.22 1.22 4.53
C LEU A 58 5.10 1.75 3.10
N MET A 59 5.32 3.04 2.91
CA MET A 59 5.33 3.65 1.58
C MET A 59 6.41 3.02 0.70
N GLU A 60 7.60 2.83 1.25
CA GLU A 60 8.72 2.22 0.54
C GLU A 60 8.39 0.76 0.17
N ALA A 61 7.83 0.01 1.10
CA ALA A 61 7.40 -1.37 0.86
C ALA A 61 6.37 -1.44 -0.26
N TYR A 62 5.42 -0.51 -0.27
CA TYR A 62 4.40 -0.42 -1.31
C TYR A 62 5.04 -0.17 -2.68
N LEU A 63 5.95 0.79 -2.76
CA LEU A 63 6.60 1.16 -4.02
C LEU A 63 7.48 0.03 -4.56
N VAL A 64 8.09 -0.75 -3.69
CA VAL A 64 8.89 -1.91 -4.08
C VAL A 64 7.99 -3.05 -4.56
N THR A 65 6.86 -3.25 -3.91
CA THR A 65 5.90 -4.31 -4.26
C THR A 65 5.26 -4.06 -5.64
N PHE A 66 5.01 -2.81 -5.98
CA PHE A 66 4.38 -2.43 -7.25
C PHE A 66 5.36 -1.60 -8.09
N PRO A 67 6.44 -2.19 -8.59
CA PRO A 67 7.46 -1.49 -9.38
C PRO A 67 7.00 -1.06 -10.75
#